data_9d67976b114d81a888807620c4e4b1f2
#
_entry.id   9d67976b114d81a888807620c4e4b1f2
#
_cell.length_a   1.000
_cell.length_b   1.000
_cell.length_c   1.000
_cell.angle_alpha   90.00
_cell.angle_beta   90.00
_cell.angle_gamma   90.00
#
_symmetry.space_group_name_H-M   'P 1'
#
loop_
_entity.id
_entity.type
_entity.pdbx_description
1 polymer ?
#
loop_
_entity_poly.entity_id
_entity_poly.type
_entity_poly.pdbx_seq_one_letter_code
_entity_poly.pdbx_strand_id
1 'polypeptide(L)'
;IPFSEGIGFVADLTDPTNIDQPYYVTAHEVAHQWWAHQVIGADVLGATMLSESLSEYVSLKVIEQVNGKKKMRKFLKRSLDTYLTSRTFESKRENALMYNDGQGYIHYQKGSLIFYALSDYIGEKTLNKALSKYVKKVAFQEPPYTTSIDLLNHVKEVTPDSLNYLIKDMFETITLYQNRVVSSESKKLDNGKYQVDIEFKVSKYRNDEKGKIFY
;
A
#
# COMPACT_ATOMS: atom_id res chain seq x y z
N ILE A 1 -1.59 -18.92 13.77
CA ILE A 1 -2.16 -17.62 13.36
C ILE A 1 -2.99 -17.10 14.53
N PRO A 2 -2.57 -16.02 15.19
CA PRO A 2 -3.35 -15.41 16.27
C PRO A 2 -4.50 -14.58 15.70
N PHE A 3 -5.72 -14.85 16.15
CA PHE A 3 -6.91 -14.03 15.89
C PHE A 3 -7.45 -13.46 17.19
N SER A 4 -7.93 -12.22 17.16
CA SER A 4 -8.82 -11.73 18.20
C SER A 4 -10.20 -12.38 18.06
N GLU A 5 -10.93 -12.52 19.18
CA GLU A 5 -12.32 -13.00 19.13
C GLU A 5 -13.20 -12.17 18.20
N GLY A 6 -13.00 -10.84 18.21
CA GLY A 6 -13.76 -9.92 17.35
C GLY A 6 -13.54 -10.18 15.86
N ILE A 7 -12.33 -10.55 15.45
CA ILE A 7 -12.02 -10.87 14.05
C ILE A 7 -12.47 -12.29 13.70
N GLY A 8 -12.16 -13.27 14.55
CA GLY A 8 -12.34 -14.69 14.21
C GLY A 8 -13.75 -15.21 14.41
N PHE A 9 -14.48 -14.72 15.43
CA PHE A 9 -15.73 -15.35 15.89
C PHE A 9 -16.94 -14.40 15.96
N VAL A 10 -16.72 -13.08 16.01
CA VAL A 10 -17.81 -12.09 16.18
C VAL A 10 -18.04 -11.27 14.92
N ALA A 11 -17.16 -11.35 13.92
CA ALA A 11 -17.29 -10.58 12.69
C ALA A 11 -18.58 -10.97 11.94
N ASP A 12 -19.44 -10.00 11.69
CA ASP A 12 -20.63 -10.19 10.84
C ASP A 12 -20.24 -10.10 9.36
N LEU A 13 -20.18 -11.26 8.72
CA LEU A 13 -19.87 -11.39 7.30
C LEU A 13 -21.12 -11.32 6.41
N THR A 14 -22.32 -11.26 6.99
CA THR A 14 -23.57 -11.14 6.23
C THR A 14 -23.84 -9.71 5.78
N ASP A 15 -23.30 -8.71 6.48
CA ASP A 15 -23.37 -7.31 6.09
C ASP A 15 -22.45 -7.05 4.87
N PRO A 16 -23.02 -6.67 3.70
CA PRO A 16 -22.26 -6.45 2.48
C PRO A 16 -21.30 -5.25 2.57
N THR A 17 -21.44 -4.38 3.58
CA THR A 17 -20.53 -3.25 3.81
C THR A 17 -19.27 -3.68 4.53
N ASN A 18 -19.32 -4.77 5.29
CA ASN A 18 -18.17 -5.33 5.97
C ASN A 18 -17.21 -6.02 4.99
N ILE A 19 -15.93 -6.02 5.34
CA ILE A 19 -14.93 -6.83 4.67
C ILE A 19 -14.79 -8.17 5.40
N ASP A 20 -14.44 -9.22 4.65
CA ASP A 20 -14.08 -10.51 5.23
C ASP A 20 -12.71 -10.40 5.91
N GLN A 21 -12.74 -9.92 7.16
CA GLN A 21 -11.55 -9.72 7.97
C GLN A 21 -10.86 -11.04 8.33
N PRO A 22 -11.57 -12.12 8.74
CA PRO A 22 -10.95 -13.42 9.00
C PRO A 22 -10.15 -13.93 7.81
N TYR A 23 -10.73 -13.88 6.61
CA TYR A 23 -10.04 -14.33 5.40
C TYR A 23 -8.85 -13.46 5.04
N TYR A 24 -9.00 -12.13 5.17
CA TYR A 24 -7.94 -11.17 4.91
C TYR A 24 -6.73 -11.40 5.84
N VAL A 25 -6.96 -11.50 7.15
CA VAL A 25 -5.90 -11.74 8.14
C VAL A 25 -5.26 -13.11 7.93
N THR A 26 -6.05 -14.15 7.63
CA THR A 26 -5.48 -15.46 7.31
C THR A 26 -4.54 -15.40 6.12
N ALA A 27 -4.91 -14.70 5.04
CA ALA A 27 -4.05 -14.53 3.87
C ALA A 27 -2.75 -13.77 4.23
N HIS A 28 -2.84 -12.76 5.12
CA HIS A 28 -1.69 -12.02 5.62
C HIS A 28 -0.72 -12.92 6.38
N GLU A 29 -1.22 -13.67 7.35
CA GLU A 29 -0.40 -14.56 8.18
C GLU A 29 0.23 -15.70 7.36
N VAL A 30 -0.49 -16.20 6.37
CA VAL A 30 0.07 -17.20 5.44
C VAL A 30 1.17 -16.57 4.58
N ALA A 31 1.03 -15.32 4.15
CA ALA A 31 2.05 -14.63 3.36
C ALA A 31 3.37 -14.45 4.13
N HIS A 32 3.34 -14.39 5.46
CA HIS A 32 4.53 -14.38 6.31
C HIS A 32 5.39 -15.64 6.16
N GLN A 33 4.88 -16.73 5.58
CA GLN A 33 5.71 -17.89 5.26
C GLN A 33 6.80 -17.57 4.22
N TRP A 34 6.63 -16.51 3.44
CA TRP A 34 7.65 -15.95 2.54
C TRP A 34 8.27 -14.68 3.14
N TRP A 35 7.42 -13.73 3.54
CA TRP A 35 7.81 -12.39 4.02
C TRP A 35 7.91 -12.38 5.55
N ALA A 36 9.04 -12.60 6.08
CA ALA A 36 9.55 -12.70 7.43
C ALA A 36 10.19 -14.07 7.75
N HIS A 37 9.70 -15.20 7.20
CA HIS A 37 10.25 -16.50 7.51
C HIS A 37 11.30 -16.97 6.50
N GLN A 38 11.05 -16.79 5.21
CA GLN A 38 12.07 -17.09 4.17
C GLN A 38 12.92 -15.87 3.85
N VAL A 39 12.31 -14.69 3.80
CA VAL A 39 13.00 -13.42 3.58
C VAL A 39 13.06 -12.67 4.90
N ILE A 40 14.20 -12.72 5.55
CA ILE A 40 14.45 -12.04 6.83
C ILE A 40 15.13 -10.71 6.54
N GLY A 41 14.50 -9.60 6.91
CA GLY A 41 15.08 -8.26 6.79
C GLY A 41 16.15 -8.01 7.87
N ALA A 42 17.18 -7.25 7.52
CA ALA A 42 18.11 -6.71 8.50
C ALA A 42 17.36 -5.82 9.52
N ASP A 43 17.83 -5.79 10.75
CA ASP A 43 17.29 -4.93 11.81
C ASP A 43 17.72 -3.47 11.60
N VAL A 44 17.10 -2.85 10.60
CA VAL A 44 17.33 -1.46 10.18
C VAL A 44 16.01 -0.80 9.79
N LEU A 45 16.02 0.52 9.62
CA LEU A 45 14.85 1.24 9.11
C LEU A 45 14.32 0.61 7.82
N GLY A 46 13.02 0.44 7.72
CA GLY A 46 12.36 -0.16 6.57
C GLY A 46 12.23 -1.68 6.61
N ALA A 47 12.72 -2.37 7.64
CA ALA A 47 12.55 -3.82 7.78
C ALA A 47 11.08 -4.25 7.71
N THR A 48 10.18 -3.49 8.33
CA THR A 48 8.74 -3.75 8.32
C THR A 48 8.09 -3.65 6.93
N MET A 49 8.72 -2.97 5.97
CA MET A 49 8.27 -3.00 4.58
C MET A 49 8.43 -4.39 3.97
N LEU A 50 9.50 -5.11 4.32
CA LEU A 50 9.77 -6.45 3.81
C LEU A 50 8.83 -7.51 4.37
N SER A 51 8.45 -7.39 5.64
CA SER A 51 7.54 -8.32 6.29
C SER A 51 6.09 -7.92 6.09
N GLU A 52 5.69 -6.77 6.64
CA GLU A 52 4.28 -6.39 6.75
C GLU A 52 3.68 -5.86 5.44
N SER A 53 4.37 -4.92 4.77
CA SER A 53 3.79 -4.33 3.55
C SER A 53 3.65 -5.35 2.43
N LEU A 54 4.59 -6.28 2.31
CA LEU A 54 4.49 -7.35 1.29
C LEU A 54 3.43 -8.39 1.67
N SER A 55 3.27 -8.73 2.95
CA SER A 55 2.20 -9.64 3.40
C SER A 55 0.82 -9.02 3.19
N GLU A 56 0.67 -7.73 3.46
CA GLU A 56 -0.54 -6.97 3.16
C GLU A 56 -0.86 -6.93 1.66
N TYR A 57 0.16 -6.68 0.82
CA TYR A 57 -0.02 -6.72 -0.63
C TYR A 57 -0.49 -8.08 -1.12
N VAL A 58 0.13 -9.17 -0.64
CA VAL A 58 -0.28 -10.54 -0.98
C VAL A 58 -1.72 -10.79 -0.56
N SER A 59 -2.13 -10.36 0.64
CA SER A 59 -3.51 -10.47 1.11
C SER A 59 -4.49 -9.80 0.18
N LEU A 60 -4.21 -8.57 -0.24
CA LEU A 60 -5.04 -7.86 -1.22
C LEU A 60 -5.14 -8.64 -2.54
N LYS A 61 -4.04 -9.24 -3.02
CA LYS A 61 -4.05 -10.02 -4.27
C LYS A 61 -4.82 -11.34 -4.14
N VAL A 62 -4.73 -12.02 -2.99
CA VAL A 62 -5.53 -13.22 -2.69
C VAL A 62 -7.02 -12.87 -2.66
N ILE A 63 -7.40 -11.79 -1.97
CA ILE A 63 -8.77 -11.30 -1.93
C ILE A 63 -9.28 -10.93 -3.32
N GLU A 64 -8.46 -10.26 -4.13
CA GLU A 64 -8.81 -9.89 -5.50
C GLU A 64 -9.09 -11.12 -6.36
N GLN A 65 -8.26 -12.16 -6.22
CA GLN A 65 -8.39 -13.39 -6.99
C GLN A 65 -9.71 -14.13 -6.67
N VAL A 66 -10.13 -14.12 -5.41
CA VAL A 66 -11.37 -14.79 -4.96
C VAL A 66 -12.60 -13.93 -5.22
N ASN A 67 -12.52 -12.64 -4.97
CA ASN A 67 -13.68 -11.74 -4.99
C ASN A 67 -13.83 -10.93 -6.28
N GLY A 68 -12.78 -10.88 -7.09
CA GLY A 68 -12.70 -10.06 -8.30
C GLY A 68 -12.39 -8.58 -8.04
N LYS A 69 -11.82 -7.93 -9.05
CA LYS A 69 -11.32 -6.54 -8.96
C LYS A 69 -12.37 -5.52 -8.50
N LYS A 70 -13.64 -5.72 -8.84
CA LYS A 70 -14.73 -4.80 -8.43
C LYS A 70 -14.92 -4.72 -6.92
N LYS A 71 -14.69 -5.81 -6.19
CA LYS A 71 -14.85 -5.85 -4.73
C LYS A 71 -13.65 -5.25 -3.99
N MET A 72 -12.50 -5.04 -4.67
CA MET A 72 -11.31 -4.48 -4.05
C MET A 72 -11.50 -3.05 -3.54
N ARG A 73 -12.41 -2.28 -4.15
CA ARG A 73 -12.64 -0.89 -3.76
C ARG A 73 -12.89 -0.71 -2.25
N LYS A 74 -13.64 -1.62 -1.62
CA LYS A 74 -13.92 -1.52 -0.18
C LYS A 74 -12.70 -1.83 0.69
N PHE A 75 -11.86 -2.79 0.29
CA PHE A 75 -10.61 -3.11 0.98
C PHE A 75 -9.60 -1.96 0.87
N LEU A 76 -9.38 -1.47 -0.35
CA LEU A 76 -8.49 -0.33 -0.60
C LEU A 76 -8.97 0.94 0.09
N LYS A 77 -10.30 1.19 0.08
CA LYS A 77 -10.89 2.31 0.81
C LYS A 77 -10.63 2.21 2.31
N ARG A 78 -10.82 1.02 2.91
CA ARG A 78 -10.54 0.82 4.33
C ARG A 78 -9.08 1.11 4.66
N SER A 79 -8.12 0.58 3.87
CA SER A 79 -6.70 0.86 4.07
C SER A 79 -6.40 2.36 3.95
N LEU A 80 -7.01 3.05 2.97
CA LEU A 80 -6.85 4.50 2.80
C LEU A 80 -7.45 5.28 3.98
N ASP A 81 -8.67 4.97 4.39
CA ASP A 81 -9.34 5.65 5.50
C ASP A 81 -8.55 5.45 6.81
N THR A 82 -8.06 4.23 7.06
CA THR A 82 -7.24 3.93 8.25
C THR A 82 -5.91 4.69 8.20
N TYR A 83 -5.23 4.72 7.04
CA TYR A 83 -4.00 5.50 6.86
C TYR A 83 -4.23 6.98 7.17
N LEU A 84 -5.25 7.60 6.55
CA LEU A 84 -5.53 9.02 6.72
C LEU A 84 -5.93 9.36 8.17
N THR A 85 -6.76 8.52 8.80
CA THR A 85 -7.17 8.70 10.19
C THR A 85 -5.98 8.58 11.14
N SER A 86 -5.21 7.50 11.03
CA SER A 86 -4.04 7.28 11.89
C SER A 86 -3.00 8.38 11.74
N ARG A 87 -2.77 8.83 10.50
CA ARG A 87 -1.87 9.95 10.21
C ARG A 87 -2.32 11.24 10.92
N THR A 88 -3.62 11.47 11.06
CA THR A 88 -4.15 12.66 11.74
C THR A 88 -3.83 12.65 13.25
N PHE A 89 -3.77 11.47 13.86
CA PHE A 89 -3.47 11.32 15.28
C PHE A 89 -1.98 11.09 15.59
N GLU A 90 -1.13 10.93 14.54
CA GLU A 90 0.30 10.72 14.72
C GLU A 90 0.99 12.00 15.24
N SER A 91 1.72 11.89 16.34
CA SER A 91 2.48 12.97 16.94
C SER A 91 3.88 13.14 16.34
N LYS A 92 4.37 12.10 15.68
CA LYS A 92 5.68 12.11 15.03
C LYS A 92 5.53 12.42 13.54
N ARG A 93 6.61 12.86 12.93
CA ARG A 93 6.66 12.99 11.47
C ARG A 93 6.48 11.62 10.83
N GLU A 94 5.67 11.56 9.77
CA GLU A 94 5.56 10.38 8.92
C GLU A 94 6.91 10.05 8.28
N ASN A 95 7.32 8.79 8.31
CA ASN A 95 8.50 8.31 7.61
C ASN A 95 8.16 7.88 6.17
N ALA A 96 9.14 7.99 5.27
CA ALA A 96 9.05 7.34 3.97
C ALA A 96 8.95 5.82 4.17
N LEU A 97 8.20 5.11 3.32
CA LEU A 97 7.93 3.69 3.52
C LEU A 97 9.21 2.87 3.64
N MET A 98 10.20 3.14 2.80
CA MET A 98 11.48 2.41 2.81
C MET A 98 12.34 2.64 4.05
N TYR A 99 12.00 3.64 4.87
CA TYR A 99 12.67 3.98 6.12
C TYR A 99 11.70 3.98 7.30
N ASN A 100 10.56 3.30 7.16
CA ASN A 100 9.59 3.25 8.23
C ASN A 100 10.17 2.60 9.50
N ASP A 101 9.88 3.22 10.65
CA ASP A 101 10.31 2.79 11.97
C ASP A 101 9.10 2.70 12.90
N GLY A 102 8.46 1.54 12.93
CA GLY A 102 7.39 1.23 13.87
C GLY A 102 6.05 1.95 13.66
N GLN A 103 5.91 2.81 12.64
CA GLN A 103 4.64 3.45 12.32
C GLN A 103 3.71 2.47 11.59
N GLY A 104 2.82 1.77 12.35
CA GLY A 104 1.98 0.70 11.84
C GLY A 104 1.15 1.11 10.61
N TYR A 105 0.51 2.27 10.65
CA TYR A 105 -0.31 2.77 9.53
C TYR A 105 0.50 3.02 8.24
N ILE A 106 1.85 3.14 8.34
CA ILE A 106 2.73 3.25 7.17
C ILE A 106 2.95 1.86 6.56
N HIS A 107 3.47 0.91 7.34
CA HIS A 107 3.82 -0.39 6.75
C HIS A 107 2.60 -1.26 6.43
N TYR A 108 1.52 -1.20 7.22
CA TYR A 108 0.30 -1.94 6.91
C TYR A 108 -0.53 -1.24 5.82
N GLN A 109 -1.08 -0.06 6.13
CA GLN A 109 -2.09 0.54 5.26
C GLN A 109 -1.49 1.24 4.06
N LYS A 110 -0.53 2.15 4.26
CA LYS A 110 0.12 2.84 3.15
C LYS A 110 0.93 1.86 2.30
N GLY A 111 1.66 0.93 2.93
CA GLY A 111 2.47 -0.07 2.23
C GLY A 111 1.64 -0.94 1.30
N SER A 112 0.50 -1.48 1.77
CA SER A 112 -0.40 -2.27 0.94
C SER A 112 -0.92 -1.49 -0.27
N LEU A 113 -1.34 -0.23 -0.05
CA LEU A 113 -1.84 0.65 -1.13
C LEU A 113 -0.76 0.95 -2.16
N ILE A 114 0.47 1.20 -1.71
CA ILE A 114 1.62 1.49 -2.59
C ILE A 114 1.93 0.31 -3.49
N PHE A 115 2.09 -0.89 -2.93
CA PHE A 115 2.37 -2.09 -3.73
C PHE A 115 1.23 -2.44 -4.68
N TYR A 116 -0.02 -2.28 -4.22
CA TYR A 116 -1.19 -2.51 -5.07
C TYR A 116 -1.24 -1.51 -6.24
N ALA A 117 -1.03 -0.21 -5.95
CA ALA A 117 -0.97 0.82 -6.99
C ALA A 117 0.19 0.59 -7.96
N LEU A 118 1.39 0.25 -7.45
CA LEU A 118 2.53 -0.06 -8.31
C LEU A 118 2.23 -1.25 -9.23
N SER A 119 1.57 -2.31 -8.72
CA SER A 119 1.16 -3.44 -9.54
C SER A 119 0.16 -3.06 -10.65
N ASP A 120 -0.65 -2.03 -10.43
CA ASP A 120 -1.57 -1.51 -11.46
C ASP A 120 -0.84 -0.66 -12.51
N TYR A 121 0.17 0.12 -12.10
CA TYR A 121 0.97 0.96 -13.00
C TYR A 121 1.94 0.19 -13.90
N ILE A 122 2.71 -0.74 -13.33
CA ILE A 122 3.75 -1.47 -14.09
C ILE A 122 3.29 -2.87 -14.55
N GLY A 123 2.10 -3.27 -14.13
CA GLY A 123 1.53 -4.59 -14.38
C GLY A 123 1.91 -5.60 -13.29
N GLU A 124 0.90 -6.34 -12.81
CA GLU A 124 1.06 -7.34 -11.75
C GLU A 124 2.11 -8.39 -12.08
N LYS A 125 2.10 -8.92 -13.31
CA LYS A 125 3.09 -9.92 -13.76
C LYS A 125 4.52 -9.39 -13.68
N THR A 126 4.72 -8.11 -14.00
CA THR A 126 6.01 -7.44 -13.95
C THR A 126 6.50 -7.32 -12.51
N LEU A 127 5.64 -6.83 -11.61
CA LEU A 127 5.98 -6.72 -10.19
C LEU A 127 6.26 -8.10 -9.59
N ASN A 128 5.40 -9.08 -9.84
CA ASN A 128 5.58 -10.45 -9.32
C ASN A 128 6.88 -11.11 -9.83
N LYS A 129 7.32 -10.79 -11.04
CA LYS A 129 8.62 -11.24 -11.56
C LYS A 129 9.79 -10.66 -10.74
N ALA A 130 9.72 -9.37 -10.40
CA ALA A 130 10.74 -8.73 -9.56
C ALA A 130 10.75 -9.34 -8.14
N LEU A 131 9.58 -9.50 -7.53
CA LEU A 131 9.44 -10.12 -6.21
C LEU A 131 9.94 -11.57 -6.20
N SER A 132 9.61 -12.37 -7.23
CA SER A 132 10.11 -13.73 -7.37
C SER A 132 11.64 -13.80 -7.51
N LYS A 133 12.23 -12.88 -8.32
CA LYS A 133 13.69 -12.78 -8.47
C LYS A 133 14.34 -12.41 -7.14
N TYR A 134 13.74 -11.46 -6.41
CA TYR A 134 14.22 -11.05 -5.10
C TYR A 134 14.17 -12.19 -4.09
N VAL A 135 13.03 -12.87 -3.92
CA VAL A 135 12.91 -14.04 -3.01
C VAL A 135 13.94 -15.10 -3.33
N LYS A 136 14.09 -15.48 -4.61
CA LYS A 136 15.10 -16.50 -5.03
C LYS A 136 16.52 -16.12 -4.66
N LYS A 137 16.84 -14.83 -4.58
CA LYS A 137 18.17 -14.33 -4.23
C LYS A 137 18.43 -14.34 -2.72
N VAL A 138 17.39 -14.01 -1.90
CA VAL A 138 17.59 -13.72 -0.48
C VAL A 138 16.85 -14.67 0.48
N ALA A 139 16.04 -15.60 -0.04
CA ALA A 139 15.37 -16.58 0.82
C ALA A 139 16.38 -17.44 1.55
N PHE A 140 16.16 -17.62 2.87
CA PHE A 140 17.02 -18.40 3.75
C PHE A 140 18.49 -17.92 3.79
N GLN A 141 18.70 -16.64 3.49
CA GLN A 141 20.01 -16.01 3.53
C GLN A 141 20.55 -15.97 4.95
N GLU A 142 21.83 -16.33 5.12
CA GLU A 142 22.57 -16.04 6.34
C GLU A 142 22.96 -14.54 6.39
N PRO A 143 23.30 -13.99 7.58
CA PRO A 143 23.75 -12.62 7.67
C PRO A 143 24.94 -12.29 6.73
N PRO A 144 24.99 -11.09 6.15
CA PRO A 144 24.10 -9.96 6.39
C PRO A 144 22.73 -10.12 5.71
N TYR A 145 21.67 -9.82 6.44
CA TYR A 145 20.32 -9.91 5.92
C TYR A 145 19.99 -8.77 4.94
N THR A 146 18.98 -9.01 4.11
CA THR A 146 18.52 -8.07 3.08
C THR A 146 17.82 -6.84 3.67
N THR A 147 17.72 -5.78 2.88
CA THR A 147 17.11 -4.50 3.27
C THR A 147 15.99 -4.06 2.32
N SER A 148 15.22 -3.07 2.72
CA SER A 148 14.24 -2.39 1.86
C SER A 148 14.86 -1.84 0.58
N ILE A 149 16.11 -1.39 0.63
CA ILE A 149 16.87 -0.88 -0.53
C ILE A 149 17.10 -2.00 -1.54
N ASP A 150 17.46 -3.20 -1.08
CA ASP A 150 17.69 -4.34 -1.96
C ASP A 150 16.42 -4.73 -2.71
N LEU A 151 15.27 -4.76 -2.02
CA LEU A 151 13.98 -4.98 -2.66
C LEU A 151 13.68 -3.92 -3.72
N LEU A 152 13.83 -2.64 -3.38
CA LEU A 152 13.54 -1.55 -4.31
C LEU A 152 14.45 -1.57 -5.53
N ASN A 153 15.70 -2.00 -5.41
CA ASN A 153 16.58 -2.18 -6.56
C ASN A 153 16.02 -3.21 -7.55
N HIS A 154 15.47 -4.33 -7.07
CA HIS A 154 14.82 -5.32 -7.94
C HIS A 154 13.54 -4.79 -8.58
N VAL A 155 12.77 -3.97 -7.86
CA VAL A 155 11.58 -3.31 -8.40
C VAL A 155 11.96 -2.27 -9.46
N LYS A 156 13.00 -1.47 -9.23
CA LYS A 156 13.52 -0.48 -10.20
C LYS A 156 13.97 -1.14 -11.49
N GLU A 157 14.63 -2.31 -11.44
CA GLU A 157 15.09 -3.04 -12.64
C GLU A 157 13.95 -3.38 -13.61
N VAL A 158 12.72 -3.50 -13.15
CA VAL A 158 11.55 -3.87 -13.97
C VAL A 158 10.61 -2.70 -14.21
N THR A 159 10.82 -1.57 -13.54
CA THR A 159 9.99 -0.37 -13.69
C THR A 159 10.43 0.40 -14.93
N PRO A 160 9.52 0.73 -15.86
CA PRO A 160 9.86 1.58 -17.00
C PRO A 160 10.43 2.93 -16.56
N ASP A 161 11.41 3.46 -17.29
CA ASP A 161 12.06 4.75 -16.94
C ASP A 161 11.06 5.89 -16.77
N SER A 162 10.02 5.93 -17.59
CA SER A 162 8.94 6.93 -17.50
C SER A 162 8.14 6.86 -16.20
N LEU A 163 8.21 5.75 -15.46
CA LEU A 163 7.52 5.50 -14.19
C LEU A 163 8.44 5.48 -12.97
N ASN A 164 9.75 5.67 -13.16
CA ASN A 164 10.71 5.70 -12.04
C ASN A 164 10.40 6.76 -10.98
N TYR A 165 9.72 7.85 -11.35
CA TYR A 165 9.27 8.85 -10.40
C TYR A 165 8.28 8.28 -9.37
N LEU A 166 7.52 7.22 -9.70
CA LEU A 166 6.61 6.55 -8.77
C LEU A 166 7.37 5.89 -7.62
N ILE A 167 8.52 5.27 -7.90
CA ILE A 167 9.34 4.67 -6.86
C ILE A 167 9.77 5.74 -5.85
N LYS A 168 10.26 6.87 -6.36
CA LYS A 168 10.65 8.00 -5.50
C LYS A 168 9.48 8.52 -4.68
N ASP A 169 8.33 8.75 -5.31
CA ASP A 169 7.16 9.34 -4.66
C ASP A 169 6.50 8.41 -3.64
N MET A 170 6.47 7.11 -3.91
CA MET A 170 5.75 6.13 -3.11
C MET A 170 6.59 5.54 -1.97
N PHE A 171 7.89 5.32 -2.21
CA PHE A 171 8.76 4.59 -1.29
C PHE A 171 9.81 5.47 -0.62
N GLU A 172 10.43 6.40 -1.38
CA GLU A 172 11.64 7.10 -0.94
C GLU A 172 11.34 8.47 -0.30
N THR A 173 10.16 9.03 -0.58
CA THR A 173 9.80 10.37 -0.11
C THR A 173 8.41 10.41 0.51
N ILE A 174 8.16 11.43 1.31
CA ILE A 174 6.82 11.76 1.78
C ILE A 174 6.19 12.68 0.74
N THR A 175 5.39 12.10 -0.15
CA THR A 175 4.68 12.81 -1.21
C THR A 175 3.23 12.99 -0.82
N LEU A 176 2.75 14.22 -0.85
CA LEU A 176 1.41 14.61 -0.44
C LEU A 176 0.71 15.36 -1.57
N TYR A 177 -0.62 15.36 -1.53
CA TYR A 177 -1.47 16.04 -2.48
C TYR A 177 -2.44 16.95 -1.75
N GLN A 178 -2.60 18.15 -2.26
CA GLN A 178 -3.65 19.06 -1.86
C GLN A 178 -4.65 19.17 -3.01
N ASN A 179 -5.81 18.57 -2.83
CA ASN A 179 -6.89 18.57 -3.80
C ASN A 179 -8.02 19.47 -3.28
N ARG A 180 -8.45 20.41 -4.09
CA ARG A 180 -9.52 21.34 -3.75
C ARG A 180 -10.49 21.47 -4.93
N VAL A 181 -11.77 21.30 -4.67
CA VAL A 181 -12.82 21.72 -5.60
C VAL A 181 -12.91 23.23 -5.53
N VAL A 182 -12.77 23.90 -6.68
CA VAL A 182 -12.86 25.36 -6.82
C VAL A 182 -14.31 25.74 -7.12
N SER A 183 -14.92 25.03 -8.08
CA SER A 183 -16.30 25.21 -8.45
C SER A 183 -16.94 23.89 -8.86
N SER A 184 -18.27 23.81 -8.74
CA SER A 184 -19.05 22.68 -9.22
C SER A 184 -20.41 23.19 -9.70
N GLU A 185 -20.75 22.86 -10.94
CA GLU A 185 -22.05 23.20 -11.54
C GLU A 185 -22.73 21.92 -12.04
N SER A 186 -24.05 21.88 -11.96
CA SER A 186 -24.82 20.75 -12.49
C SER A 186 -25.97 21.24 -13.36
N LYS A 187 -26.16 20.55 -14.50
CA LYS A 187 -27.24 20.79 -15.45
C LYS A 187 -27.99 19.49 -15.71
N LYS A 188 -29.30 19.52 -15.56
CA LYS A 188 -30.17 18.40 -15.92
C LYS A 188 -30.26 18.29 -17.45
N LEU A 189 -30.08 17.11 -17.97
CA LEU A 189 -30.18 16.78 -19.40
C LEU A 189 -31.58 16.25 -19.73
N ASP A 190 -31.98 16.31 -21.03
CA ASP A 190 -33.27 15.86 -21.52
C ASP A 190 -33.52 14.36 -21.29
N ASN A 191 -32.46 13.56 -21.19
CA ASN A 191 -32.51 12.12 -20.90
C ASN A 191 -32.66 11.78 -19.41
N GLY A 192 -32.93 12.78 -18.55
CA GLY A 192 -33.07 12.63 -17.11
C GLY A 192 -31.79 12.49 -16.32
N LYS A 193 -30.62 12.49 -16.97
CA LYS A 193 -29.30 12.49 -16.34
C LYS A 193 -28.86 13.93 -16.02
N TYR A 194 -27.78 14.05 -15.28
CA TYR A 194 -27.13 15.32 -14.98
C TYR A 194 -25.74 15.35 -15.61
N GLN A 195 -25.41 16.46 -16.26
CA GLN A 195 -24.04 16.85 -16.52
C GLN A 195 -23.52 17.55 -15.28
N VAL A 196 -22.33 17.17 -14.81
CA VAL A 196 -21.68 17.83 -13.68
C VAL A 196 -20.30 18.28 -14.16
N ASP A 197 -20.09 19.58 -14.11
CA ASP A 197 -18.81 20.23 -14.44
C ASP A 197 -18.14 20.60 -13.12
N ILE A 198 -16.89 20.14 -12.95
CA ILE A 198 -16.13 20.33 -11.69
C ILE A 198 -14.75 20.88 -12.03
N GLU A 199 -14.39 22.01 -11.42
CA GLU A 199 -13.05 22.57 -11.48
C GLU A 199 -12.25 22.12 -10.23
N PHE A 200 -11.10 21.49 -10.45
CA PHE A 200 -10.18 21.07 -9.41
C PHE A 200 -8.88 21.87 -9.45
N LYS A 201 -8.44 22.31 -8.27
CA LYS A 201 -7.05 22.73 -8.07
C LYS A 201 -6.30 21.61 -7.37
N VAL A 202 -5.29 21.07 -8.02
CA VAL A 202 -4.47 19.98 -7.50
C VAL A 202 -3.03 20.46 -7.38
N SER A 203 -2.43 20.25 -6.21
CA SER A 203 -1.01 20.51 -5.97
C SER A 203 -0.37 19.27 -5.38
N LYS A 204 0.75 18.84 -5.97
CA LYS A 204 1.61 17.78 -5.47
C LYS A 204 2.84 18.41 -4.81
N TYR A 205 3.19 17.96 -3.63
CA TYR A 205 4.38 18.44 -2.93
C TYR A 205 5.07 17.31 -2.18
N ARG A 206 6.35 17.47 -1.96
CA ARG A 206 7.20 16.55 -1.19
C ARG A 206 7.65 17.24 0.08
N ASN A 207 7.76 16.45 1.15
CA ASN A 207 8.35 16.90 2.39
C ASN A 207 9.77 16.33 2.48
N ASP A 208 10.79 17.20 2.62
CA ASP A 208 12.16 16.76 2.82
C ASP A 208 12.43 16.40 4.31
N GLU A 209 13.61 15.88 4.61
CA GLU A 209 14.02 15.51 5.96
C GLU A 209 13.99 16.70 6.94
N LYS A 210 14.09 17.93 6.44
CA LYS A 210 14.05 19.18 7.20
C LYS A 210 12.64 19.77 7.30
N GLY A 211 11.64 19.08 6.75
CA GLY A 211 10.25 19.54 6.73
C GLY A 211 9.93 20.60 5.68
N LYS A 212 10.84 20.90 4.74
CA LYS A 212 10.55 21.79 3.62
C LYS A 212 9.56 21.17 2.64
N ILE A 213 8.65 21.96 2.14
CA ILE A 213 7.64 21.57 1.15
C ILE A 213 8.09 22.11 -0.20
N PHE A 214 8.20 21.24 -1.19
CA PHE A 214 8.51 21.59 -2.59
C PHE A 214 7.25 21.42 -3.44
N TYR A 215 6.91 22.42 -4.25
CA TYR A 215 5.77 22.45 -5.16
C TYR A 215 6.22 22.21 -6.59
#